data_0bd19cd7eb39441510cbbcffaad6bb4b
#
_entry.id   0bd19cd7eb39441510cbbcffaad6bb4b
#
_cell.length_a   1.000
_cell.length_b   1.000
_cell.length_c   1.000
_cell.angle_alpha   90.00
_cell.angle_beta   90.00
_cell.angle_gamma   90.00
#
_symmetry.space_group_name_H-M   'P 1'
#
loop_
_entity.id
_entity.type
_entity.pdbx_description
1 polymer ?
#
loop_
_entity_poly.entity_id
_entity_poly.type
_entity_poly.pdbx_seq_one_letter_code
_entity_poly.pdbx_strand_id
1 'polypeptide(L)'
;MALARQSLSPGTLVGAYQLAEVIGKGGFSLIYLAHDLDTGAEVVIKEYMPKKLARRRDGGRVVPMSAEQALSLHHGRRLFFQEVQALASLSHPSIVRVLDFFLANDTGYLVMPNERGRNLSGYLQQRRGGVSTTFLLDVFVPVLDALALMHRHAMVHLDVKPGNIHLRHGNQPLLLDLGAVHPLNRERARGSQVVTAGYSPVEQYFSRAELGPWTDVYAVGASIRTCMERKTPPPALERKKEDTLVSAREALAGRYPGFLLEAVDWAMQMEAARRPRDASALLDWLRPHLDRYRTGAVTSAADSRPTGVEAH
;
A
#
# COMPACT_ATOMS: atom_id res chain seq x y z
N MET A 1 6.12 11.08 -26.16
CA MET A 1 6.31 12.56 -26.04
C MET A 1 5.26 13.26 -25.18
N ALA A 2 3.98 12.88 -25.14
CA ALA A 2 2.96 13.59 -24.35
C ALA A 2 3.12 13.48 -22.79
N LEU A 3 3.78 12.46 -22.28
CA LEU A 3 3.96 12.23 -20.82
C LEU A 3 5.10 13.07 -20.20
N ALA A 4 6.07 13.52 -20.99
CA ALA A 4 7.16 14.39 -20.54
C ALA A 4 6.67 15.83 -20.22
N ARG A 5 5.54 16.24 -20.79
CA ARG A 5 4.95 17.57 -20.57
C ARG A 5 4.17 17.75 -19.26
N GLN A 6 3.95 16.67 -18.51
CA GLN A 6 3.13 16.74 -17.28
C GLN A 6 3.95 16.82 -15.98
N SER A 7 5.20 16.36 -15.98
CA SER A 7 6.10 16.49 -14.83
C SER A 7 6.87 17.80 -14.86
N LEU A 8 7.22 18.30 -13.67
CA LEU A 8 8.19 19.38 -13.53
C LEU A 8 9.59 18.88 -13.89
N SER A 9 10.42 19.76 -14.42
CA SER A 9 11.79 19.42 -14.81
C SER A 9 12.72 19.31 -13.62
N PRO A 10 13.79 18.51 -13.69
CA PRO A 10 14.88 18.54 -12.71
C PRO A 10 15.39 19.97 -12.52
N GLY A 11 15.75 20.30 -11.26
CA GLY A 11 16.19 21.64 -10.86
C GLY A 11 15.06 22.62 -10.54
N THR A 12 13.77 22.27 -10.84
CA THR A 12 12.64 23.14 -10.49
C THR A 12 12.53 23.31 -8.99
N LEU A 13 12.35 24.55 -8.52
CA LEU A 13 12.08 24.85 -7.12
C LEU A 13 10.57 24.81 -6.85
N VAL A 14 10.18 24.09 -5.79
CA VAL A 14 8.80 24.02 -5.30
C VAL A 14 8.84 24.17 -3.79
N GLY A 15 8.43 25.33 -3.26
CA GLY A 15 8.63 25.66 -1.86
C GLY A 15 10.12 25.70 -1.51
N ALA A 16 10.50 25.07 -0.42
CA ALA A 16 11.91 24.94 0.04
C ALA A 16 12.63 23.73 -0.59
N TYR A 17 12.09 23.13 -1.64
CA TYR A 17 12.61 21.89 -2.21
C TYR A 17 13.04 22.05 -3.67
N GLN A 18 14.18 21.47 -4.02
CA GLN A 18 14.65 21.37 -5.40
C GLN A 18 14.39 19.96 -5.94
N LEU A 19 13.59 19.85 -6.99
CA LEU A 19 13.28 18.58 -7.63
C LEU A 19 14.51 18.02 -8.36
N ALA A 20 14.83 16.73 -8.14
CA ALA A 20 15.93 16.04 -8.81
C ALA A 20 15.41 15.24 -10.01
N GLU A 21 14.54 14.26 -9.78
CA GLU A 21 13.98 13.42 -10.83
C GLU A 21 12.59 12.89 -10.49
N VAL A 22 11.89 12.41 -11.52
CA VAL A 22 10.59 11.74 -11.35
C VAL A 22 10.84 10.25 -11.09
N ILE A 23 10.53 9.78 -9.88
CA ILE A 23 10.71 8.38 -9.46
C ILE A 23 9.43 7.54 -9.53
N GLY A 24 8.26 8.19 -9.71
CA GLY A 24 6.98 7.48 -9.82
C GLY A 24 5.88 8.29 -10.52
N LYS A 25 4.95 7.57 -11.16
CA LYS A 25 3.78 8.16 -11.85
C LYS A 25 2.55 7.31 -11.62
N GLY A 26 1.64 7.78 -10.76
CA GLY A 26 0.34 7.18 -10.50
C GLY A 26 -0.80 7.72 -11.38
N GLY A 27 -2.03 7.27 -11.14
CA GLY A 27 -3.24 7.82 -11.77
C GLY A 27 -3.60 9.21 -11.26
N PHE A 28 -3.27 9.49 -10.00
CA PHE A 28 -3.64 10.70 -9.27
C PHE A 28 -2.44 11.56 -8.84
N SER A 29 -1.20 11.06 -9.01
CA SER A 29 -0.01 11.74 -8.49
C SER A 29 1.23 11.52 -9.34
N LEU A 30 2.17 12.47 -9.22
CA LEU A 30 3.56 12.35 -9.63
C LEU A 30 4.43 12.29 -8.37
N ILE A 31 5.48 11.47 -8.41
CA ILE A 31 6.40 11.30 -7.29
C ILE A 31 7.79 11.71 -7.75
N TYR A 32 8.40 12.60 -7.02
CA TYR A 32 9.72 13.15 -7.28
C TYR A 32 10.70 12.80 -6.16
N LEU A 33 11.92 12.53 -6.53
CA LEU A 33 13.07 12.71 -5.64
C LEU A 33 13.40 14.20 -5.60
N ALA A 34 13.68 14.75 -4.43
CA ALA A 34 14.01 16.15 -4.24
C ALA A 34 15.04 16.34 -3.13
N HIS A 35 15.63 17.52 -3.07
CA HIS A 35 16.51 17.97 -1.99
C HIS A 35 15.82 19.09 -1.22
N ASP A 36 15.76 18.96 0.08
CA ASP A 36 15.39 20.00 1.02
C ASP A 36 16.54 21.03 1.07
N LEU A 37 16.27 22.27 0.71
CA LEU A 37 17.30 23.30 0.63
C LEU A 37 17.76 23.83 2.00
N ASP A 38 16.94 23.66 3.03
CA ASP A 38 17.28 24.11 4.39
C ASP A 38 18.16 23.09 5.10
N THR A 39 17.91 21.79 4.89
CA THR A 39 18.61 20.71 5.59
C THR A 39 19.63 19.96 4.73
N GLY A 40 19.55 20.09 3.40
CA GLY A 40 20.33 19.30 2.43
C GLY A 40 19.89 17.84 2.32
N ALA A 41 18.83 17.43 3.01
CA ALA A 41 18.36 16.05 3.00
C ALA A 41 17.65 15.67 1.69
N GLU A 42 17.83 14.40 1.26
CA GLU A 42 17.00 13.83 0.21
C GLU A 42 15.60 13.52 0.76
N VAL A 43 14.58 13.95 0.01
CA VAL A 43 13.16 13.73 0.34
C VAL A 43 12.40 13.21 -0.87
N VAL A 44 11.26 12.59 -0.64
CA VAL A 44 10.30 12.22 -1.67
C VAL A 44 9.12 13.16 -1.62
N ILE A 45 8.77 13.72 -2.77
CA ILE A 45 7.63 14.64 -2.90
C ILE A 45 6.55 14.00 -3.78
N LYS A 46 5.35 13.87 -3.23
CA LYS A 46 4.15 13.42 -3.95
C LYS A 46 3.30 14.63 -4.31
N GLU A 47 3.19 14.91 -5.60
CA GLU A 47 2.35 15.97 -6.15
C GLU A 47 0.98 15.42 -6.52
N TYR A 48 -0.11 16.08 -6.10
CA TYR A 48 -1.45 15.75 -6.56
C TYR A 48 -1.62 16.19 -8.02
N MET A 49 -1.64 15.22 -8.94
CA MET A 49 -1.75 15.45 -10.40
C MET A 49 -2.61 14.36 -11.04
N PRO A 50 -3.96 14.45 -10.92
CA PRO A 50 -4.87 13.44 -11.46
C PRO A 50 -4.92 13.52 -12.99
N LYS A 51 -4.37 12.49 -13.65
CA LYS A 51 -4.18 12.43 -15.11
C LYS A 51 -5.44 12.65 -15.94
N LYS A 52 -6.61 12.26 -15.41
CA LYS A 52 -7.89 12.37 -16.09
C LYS A 52 -8.59 13.72 -15.86
N LEU A 53 -8.15 14.51 -14.87
CA LEU A 53 -8.80 15.74 -14.46
C LEU A 53 -7.95 16.99 -14.70
N ALA A 54 -6.62 16.81 -14.72
CA ALA A 54 -5.69 17.92 -14.72
C ALA A 54 -4.63 17.83 -15.81
N ARG A 55 -4.16 18.99 -16.24
CA ARG A 55 -2.98 19.15 -17.09
C ARG A 55 -2.09 20.26 -16.53
N ARG A 56 -0.80 20.23 -16.88
CA ARG A 56 0.14 21.28 -16.54
C ARG A 56 0.17 22.34 -17.64
N ARG A 57 0.14 23.60 -17.26
CA ARG A 57 0.42 24.76 -18.14
C ARG A 57 1.85 25.24 -17.98
N ASP A 58 2.24 26.13 -18.89
CA ASP A 58 3.51 26.85 -18.79
C ASP A 58 3.60 27.56 -17.43
N GLY A 59 4.80 27.59 -16.84
CA GLY A 59 5.00 28.07 -15.46
C GLY A 59 4.68 27.06 -14.37
N GLY A 60 4.40 25.78 -14.73
CA GLY A 60 4.26 24.70 -13.75
C GLY A 60 2.87 24.54 -13.14
N ARG A 61 1.92 25.41 -13.41
CA ARG A 61 0.58 25.43 -12.80
C ARG A 61 -0.29 24.25 -13.25
N VAL A 62 -0.97 23.60 -12.32
CA VAL A 62 -1.93 22.53 -12.56
C VAL A 62 -3.32 23.11 -12.77
N VAL A 63 -3.88 22.88 -13.96
CA VAL A 63 -5.20 23.38 -14.34
C VAL A 63 -6.13 22.23 -14.74
N PRO A 64 -7.46 22.40 -14.64
CA PRO A 64 -8.38 21.38 -15.12
C PRO A 64 -8.26 21.16 -16.62
N MET A 65 -8.55 19.95 -17.09
CA MET A 65 -8.54 19.64 -18.54
C MET A 65 -9.70 20.33 -19.27
N SER A 66 -10.86 20.48 -18.58
CA SER A 66 -12.03 21.23 -19.08
C SER A 66 -12.71 22.00 -17.94
N ALA A 67 -13.62 22.92 -18.27
CA ALA A 67 -14.37 23.70 -17.28
C ALA A 67 -15.24 22.79 -16.38
N GLU A 68 -15.82 21.72 -16.93
CA GLU A 68 -16.66 20.77 -16.20
C GLU A 68 -15.85 19.99 -15.15
N GLN A 69 -14.54 19.82 -15.37
CA GLN A 69 -13.66 19.08 -14.46
C GLN A 69 -13.07 19.95 -13.34
N ALA A 70 -13.27 21.26 -13.40
CA ALA A 70 -12.69 22.20 -12.42
C ALA A 70 -13.16 21.90 -10.98
N LEU A 71 -14.46 21.65 -10.79
CA LEU A 71 -15.03 21.29 -9.47
C LEU A 71 -14.47 19.97 -8.95
N SER A 72 -14.34 18.96 -9.82
CA SER A 72 -13.80 17.66 -9.46
C SER A 72 -12.32 17.75 -9.08
N LEU A 73 -11.52 18.53 -9.80
CA LEU A 73 -10.12 18.78 -9.49
C LEU A 73 -9.96 19.49 -8.14
N HIS A 74 -10.75 20.54 -7.90
CA HIS A 74 -10.73 21.28 -6.63
C HIS A 74 -11.16 20.38 -5.46
N HIS A 75 -12.21 19.59 -5.63
CA HIS A 75 -12.68 18.65 -4.62
C HIS A 75 -11.60 17.60 -4.29
N GLY A 76 -10.98 16.97 -5.30
CA GLY A 76 -9.92 15.98 -5.10
C GLY A 76 -8.69 16.58 -4.43
N ARG A 77 -8.29 17.82 -4.75
CA ARG A 77 -7.21 18.54 -4.05
C ARG A 77 -7.52 18.73 -2.56
N ARG A 78 -8.77 19.09 -2.22
CA ARG A 78 -9.20 19.22 -0.82
C ARG A 78 -9.17 17.88 -0.08
N LEU A 79 -9.60 16.78 -0.73
CA LEU A 79 -9.52 15.46 -0.17
C LEU A 79 -8.06 15.05 0.10
N PHE A 80 -7.18 15.26 -0.88
CA PHE A 80 -5.74 15.01 -0.73
C PHE A 80 -5.15 15.74 0.49
N PHE A 81 -5.52 17.01 0.70
CA PHE A 81 -5.11 17.77 1.86
C PHE A 81 -5.62 17.18 3.19
N GLN A 82 -6.90 16.80 3.22
CA GLN A 82 -7.53 16.26 4.42
C GLN A 82 -6.96 14.87 4.80
N GLU A 83 -6.64 14.05 3.80
CA GLU A 83 -5.96 12.76 4.00
C GLU A 83 -4.59 12.95 4.61
N VAL A 84 -3.80 13.87 4.07
CA VAL A 84 -2.47 14.18 4.60
C VAL A 84 -2.52 14.70 6.04
N GLN A 85 -3.46 15.58 6.37
CA GLN A 85 -3.64 16.07 7.75
C GLN A 85 -3.98 14.93 8.72
N ALA A 86 -4.87 14.03 8.33
CA ALA A 86 -5.23 12.87 9.15
C ALA A 86 -4.01 11.97 9.42
N LEU A 87 -3.18 11.76 8.39
CA LEU A 87 -1.98 10.92 8.49
C LEU A 87 -0.84 11.57 9.27
N ALA A 88 -0.69 12.90 9.17
CA ALA A 88 0.31 13.64 9.95
C ALA A 88 0.09 13.51 11.46
N SER A 89 -1.13 13.14 11.88
CA SER A 89 -1.46 12.86 13.29
C SER A 89 -1.04 11.46 13.76
N LEU A 90 -0.68 10.54 12.82
CA LEU A 90 -0.28 9.17 13.15
C LEU A 90 1.25 9.07 13.25
N SER A 91 1.73 8.42 14.31
CA SER A 91 3.14 8.09 14.47
C SER A 91 3.27 6.58 14.68
N HIS A 92 3.88 5.90 13.71
CA HIS A 92 4.11 4.46 13.77
C HIS A 92 5.34 4.08 12.92
N PRO A 93 6.23 3.16 13.36
CA PRO A 93 7.44 2.80 12.62
C PRO A 93 7.18 2.18 11.25
N SER A 94 5.98 1.65 11.02
CA SER A 94 5.57 1.04 9.74
C SER A 94 4.56 1.89 8.94
N ILE A 95 4.37 3.16 9.29
CA ILE A 95 3.62 4.15 8.50
C ILE A 95 4.61 5.21 8.05
N VAL A 96 4.56 5.59 6.75
CA VAL A 96 5.42 6.66 6.24
C VAL A 96 5.11 7.97 6.94
N ARG A 97 6.17 8.63 7.43
CA ARG A 97 6.03 9.91 8.13
C ARG A 97 5.82 11.04 7.12
N VAL A 98 4.90 11.94 7.43
CA VAL A 98 4.75 13.23 6.74
C VAL A 98 5.78 14.19 7.32
N LEU A 99 6.66 14.75 6.49
CA LEU A 99 7.62 15.78 6.89
C LEU A 99 7.02 17.17 6.72
N ASP A 100 6.37 17.39 5.58
CA ASP A 100 5.77 18.68 5.25
C ASP A 100 4.62 18.48 4.27
N PHE A 101 3.75 19.47 4.22
CA PHE A 101 2.67 19.57 3.24
C PHE A 101 2.37 21.02 2.90
N PHE A 102 2.38 21.35 1.62
CA PHE A 102 2.13 22.73 1.17
C PHE A 102 1.38 22.79 -0.17
N LEU A 103 0.87 23.96 -0.47
CA LEU A 103 0.20 24.29 -1.74
C LEU A 103 1.15 25.14 -2.60
N ALA A 104 1.35 24.73 -3.84
CA ALA A 104 2.04 25.49 -4.87
C ALA A 104 1.50 25.07 -6.24
N ASN A 105 1.74 25.85 -7.30
CA ASN A 105 1.36 25.53 -8.68
C ASN A 105 -0.11 25.11 -8.84
N ASP A 106 -1.00 25.66 -8.03
CA ASP A 106 -2.43 25.30 -7.95
C ASP A 106 -2.69 23.83 -7.62
N THR A 107 -1.76 23.16 -6.93
CA THR A 107 -1.90 21.79 -6.45
C THR A 107 -1.29 21.58 -5.07
N GLY A 108 -1.40 20.37 -4.50
CA GLY A 108 -0.83 19.98 -3.22
C GLY A 108 0.43 19.15 -3.38
N TYR A 109 1.38 19.35 -2.49
CA TYR A 109 2.64 18.63 -2.39
C TYR A 109 2.77 18.03 -0.99
N LEU A 110 2.99 16.72 -0.93
CA LEU A 110 3.27 15.98 0.30
C LEU A 110 4.75 15.60 0.31
N VAL A 111 5.47 15.95 1.38
CA VAL A 111 6.90 15.66 1.56
C VAL A 111 7.07 14.53 2.56
N MET A 112 7.87 13.55 2.20
CA MET A 112 8.16 12.36 2.98
C MET A 112 9.67 12.08 3.00
N PRO A 113 10.20 11.35 4.00
CA PRO A 113 11.58 10.90 3.96
C PRO A 113 11.85 10.04 2.71
N ASN A 114 13.07 10.16 2.16
CA ASN A 114 13.54 9.19 1.17
C ASN A 114 14.00 7.92 1.89
N GLU A 115 13.10 6.96 2.04
CA GLU A 115 13.38 5.68 2.70
C GLU A 115 14.11 4.74 1.74
N ARG A 116 15.35 4.40 2.08
CA ARG A 116 16.14 3.45 1.29
C ARG A 116 15.55 2.04 1.39
N GLY A 117 15.45 1.35 0.25
CA GLY A 117 14.90 0.02 0.19
C GLY A 117 14.23 -0.29 -1.14
N ARG A 118 13.25 -1.17 -1.13
CA ARG A 118 12.47 -1.55 -2.31
C ARG A 118 11.07 -1.99 -1.89
N ASN A 119 10.10 -1.87 -2.76
CA ASN A 119 8.78 -2.41 -2.45
C ASN A 119 8.78 -3.95 -2.47
N LEU A 120 7.85 -4.54 -1.72
CA LEU A 120 7.72 -5.99 -1.57
C LEU A 120 7.46 -6.69 -2.93
N SER A 121 6.76 -6.04 -3.86
CA SER A 121 6.55 -6.57 -5.21
C SER A 121 7.87 -6.75 -5.96
N GLY A 122 8.72 -5.72 -5.97
CA GLY A 122 10.06 -5.79 -6.57
C GLY A 122 10.97 -6.80 -5.87
N TYR A 123 10.85 -6.91 -4.53
CA TYR A 123 11.57 -7.95 -3.78
C TYR A 123 11.15 -9.36 -4.25
N LEU A 124 9.85 -9.62 -4.39
CA LEU A 124 9.34 -10.91 -4.85
C LEU A 124 9.79 -11.23 -6.29
N GLN A 125 9.80 -10.25 -7.19
CA GLN A 125 10.22 -10.45 -8.59
C GLN A 125 11.68 -10.91 -8.72
N GLN A 126 12.56 -10.43 -7.86
CA GLN A 126 13.99 -10.75 -7.89
C GLN A 126 14.34 -12.08 -7.19
N ARG A 127 13.44 -12.67 -6.41
CA ARG A 127 13.68 -13.96 -5.74
C ARG A 127 13.35 -15.12 -6.65
N ARG A 128 14.15 -16.19 -6.53
CA ARG A 128 13.79 -17.52 -7.03
C ARG A 128 13.25 -18.33 -5.85
N GLY A 129 12.05 -18.88 -5.95
CA GLY A 129 11.40 -19.66 -4.88
C GLY A 129 10.45 -18.83 -3.98
N GLY A 130 9.79 -19.50 -3.02
CA GLY A 130 8.87 -18.89 -2.07
C GLY A 130 9.58 -18.05 -1.00
N VAL A 131 8.82 -17.40 -0.16
CA VAL A 131 9.30 -16.70 1.04
C VAL A 131 9.12 -17.59 2.27
N SER A 132 9.97 -17.41 3.29
CA SER A 132 9.83 -18.16 4.54
C SER A 132 8.65 -17.66 5.38
N THR A 133 8.17 -18.50 6.29
CA THR A 133 7.17 -18.10 7.29
C THR A 133 7.66 -16.93 8.14
N THR A 134 8.92 -16.97 8.58
CA THR A 134 9.56 -15.89 9.34
C THR A 134 9.50 -14.57 8.58
N PHE A 135 9.88 -14.57 7.29
CA PHE A 135 9.79 -13.37 6.47
C PHE A 135 8.35 -12.83 6.39
N LEU A 136 7.35 -13.68 6.20
CA LEU A 136 5.94 -13.24 6.16
C LEU A 136 5.51 -12.62 7.49
N LEU A 137 5.90 -13.22 8.62
CA LEU A 137 5.58 -12.67 9.94
C LEU A 137 6.33 -11.34 10.21
N ASP A 138 7.61 -11.24 9.85
CA ASP A 138 8.41 -10.02 10.02
C ASP A 138 7.85 -8.85 9.21
N VAL A 139 7.24 -9.12 8.05
CA VAL A 139 6.63 -8.09 7.21
C VAL A 139 5.19 -7.79 7.65
N PHE A 140 4.33 -8.80 7.79
CA PHE A 140 2.90 -8.55 7.93
C PHE A 140 2.43 -8.30 9.36
N VAL A 141 3.18 -8.72 10.38
CA VAL A 141 2.84 -8.37 11.78
C VAL A 141 2.99 -6.86 12.02
N PRO A 142 4.10 -6.19 11.65
CA PRO A 142 4.19 -4.74 11.78
C PRO A 142 3.22 -3.98 10.86
N VAL A 143 2.88 -4.51 9.67
CA VAL A 143 1.85 -3.93 8.79
C VAL A 143 0.48 -3.99 9.46
N LEU A 144 0.12 -5.12 10.07
CA LEU A 144 -1.14 -5.26 10.81
C LEU A 144 -1.20 -4.33 12.02
N ASP A 145 -0.09 -4.14 12.73
CA ASP A 145 -0.01 -3.21 13.87
C ASP A 145 -0.23 -1.75 13.41
N ALA A 146 0.38 -1.37 12.28
CA ALA A 146 0.17 -0.08 11.64
C ALA A 146 -1.30 0.15 11.25
N LEU A 147 -1.91 -0.85 10.59
CA LEU A 147 -3.33 -0.81 10.22
C LEU A 147 -4.24 -0.77 11.46
N ALA A 148 -3.90 -1.51 12.52
CA ALA A 148 -4.65 -1.47 13.77
C ALA A 148 -4.65 -0.07 14.40
N LEU A 149 -3.52 0.66 14.33
CA LEU A 149 -3.46 2.07 14.72
C LEU A 149 -4.39 2.93 13.87
N MET A 150 -4.36 2.79 12.54
CA MET A 150 -5.24 3.52 11.62
C MET A 150 -6.72 3.23 11.92
N HIS A 151 -7.08 1.96 12.11
CA HIS A 151 -8.44 1.53 12.41
C HIS A 151 -8.97 2.12 13.72
N ARG A 152 -8.14 2.20 14.78
CA ARG A 152 -8.49 2.88 16.03
C ARG A 152 -8.77 4.38 15.86
N HIS A 153 -8.17 5.01 14.85
CA HIS A 153 -8.43 6.40 14.48
C HIS A 153 -9.54 6.55 13.42
N ALA A 154 -10.36 5.49 13.26
CA ALA A 154 -11.45 5.45 12.27
C ALA A 154 -10.97 5.75 10.83
N MET A 155 -9.79 5.27 10.46
CA MET A 155 -9.22 5.37 9.12
C MET A 155 -8.96 3.99 8.54
N VAL A 156 -9.16 3.85 7.22
CA VAL A 156 -8.82 2.65 6.44
C VAL A 156 -7.88 3.01 5.31
N HIS A 157 -6.95 2.12 4.97
CA HIS A 157 -5.91 2.35 3.96
C HIS A 157 -6.41 2.20 2.52
N LEU A 158 -7.25 1.19 2.26
CA LEU A 158 -7.91 0.84 1.00
C LEU A 158 -7.02 0.45 -0.19
N ASP A 159 -5.69 0.49 -0.07
CA ASP A 159 -4.78 0.06 -1.15
C ASP A 159 -3.56 -0.72 -0.61
N VAL A 160 -3.80 -1.61 0.37
CA VAL A 160 -2.76 -2.51 0.88
C VAL A 160 -2.45 -3.56 -0.19
N LYS A 161 -1.20 -3.58 -0.64
CA LYS A 161 -0.67 -4.55 -1.64
C LYS A 161 0.85 -4.60 -1.58
N PRO A 162 1.51 -5.63 -2.12
CA PRO A 162 2.97 -5.71 -2.12
C PRO A 162 3.69 -4.51 -2.74
N GLY A 163 3.06 -3.83 -3.72
CA GLY A 163 3.61 -2.61 -4.32
C GLY A 163 3.66 -1.41 -3.37
N ASN A 164 2.79 -1.37 -2.36
CA ASN A 164 2.67 -0.29 -1.38
C ASN A 164 3.31 -0.64 -0.02
N ILE A 165 3.92 -1.81 0.13
CA ILE A 165 4.72 -2.20 1.29
C ILE A 165 6.20 -2.05 0.90
N HIS A 166 6.88 -1.06 1.46
CA HIS A 166 8.30 -0.82 1.24
C HIS A 166 9.11 -1.57 2.29
N LEU A 167 10.12 -2.29 1.87
CA LEU A 167 11.04 -3.01 2.74
C LEU A 167 12.31 -2.20 2.89
N ARG A 168 12.53 -1.65 4.08
CA ARG A 168 13.78 -1.04 4.49
C ARG A 168 14.82 -2.10 4.82
N HIS A 169 16.05 -1.67 5.17
CA HIS A 169 17.09 -2.58 5.64
C HIS A 169 16.56 -3.49 6.78
N GLY A 170 16.94 -4.76 6.80
CA GLY A 170 16.44 -5.73 7.79
C GLY A 170 14.98 -6.17 7.59
N ASN A 171 14.43 -6.02 6.38
CA ASN A 171 13.04 -6.36 6.02
C ASN A 171 11.98 -5.59 6.83
N GLN A 172 12.34 -4.45 7.41
CA GLN A 172 11.40 -3.61 8.15
C GLN A 172 10.37 -3.00 7.19
N PRO A 173 9.08 -3.35 7.32
CA PRO A 173 8.05 -2.85 6.41
C PRO A 173 7.67 -1.41 6.72
N LEU A 174 7.34 -0.69 5.68
CA LEU A 174 6.78 0.66 5.73
C LEU A 174 5.60 0.72 4.76
N LEU A 175 4.41 1.06 5.23
CA LEU A 175 3.25 1.35 4.38
C LEU A 175 3.46 2.68 3.68
N LEU A 176 3.45 2.63 2.35
CA LEU A 176 3.47 3.78 1.47
C LEU A 176 2.10 4.01 0.85
N ASP A 177 2.01 5.08 0.08
CA ASP A 177 0.86 5.45 -0.77
C ASP A 177 -0.45 5.60 -0.01
N LEU A 178 -0.46 6.60 0.84
CA LEU A 178 -1.59 6.98 1.68
C LEU A 178 -2.71 7.72 0.89
N GLY A 179 -2.61 7.76 -0.45
CA GLY A 179 -3.55 8.47 -1.32
C GLY A 179 -4.92 7.80 -1.48
N ALA A 180 -5.13 6.65 -0.87
CA ALA A 180 -6.42 5.96 -0.83
C ALA A 180 -7.03 5.95 0.59
N VAL A 181 -6.31 6.47 1.60
CA VAL A 181 -6.78 6.48 3.00
C VAL A 181 -8.11 7.21 3.12
N HIS A 182 -9.05 6.57 3.79
CA HIS A 182 -10.40 7.08 3.94
C HIS A 182 -10.83 7.12 5.41
N PRO A 183 -11.19 8.31 5.94
CA PRO A 183 -11.83 8.40 7.25
C PRO A 183 -13.24 7.79 7.22
N LEU A 184 -13.53 6.84 8.11
CA LEU A 184 -14.81 6.12 8.15
C LEU A 184 -16.01 7.00 8.55
N ASN A 185 -15.76 8.15 9.14
CA ASN A 185 -16.79 9.13 9.53
C ASN A 185 -17.18 10.10 8.39
N ARG A 186 -16.71 9.86 7.16
CA ARG A 186 -16.98 10.71 6.00
C ARG A 186 -17.59 9.90 4.86
N GLU A 187 -18.50 10.54 4.12
CA GLU A 187 -19.03 9.94 2.89
C GLU A 187 -17.95 9.87 1.81
N ARG A 188 -17.96 8.77 1.08
CA ARG A 188 -17.12 8.60 -0.11
C ARG A 188 -17.57 9.53 -1.23
N ALA A 189 -16.65 10.29 -1.79
CA ALA A 189 -16.94 11.04 -3.01
C ALA A 189 -17.23 10.06 -4.17
N ARG A 190 -18.27 10.34 -4.97
CA ARG A 190 -18.57 9.55 -6.16
C ARG A 190 -17.37 9.57 -7.13
N GLY A 191 -16.92 8.39 -7.55
CA GLY A 191 -15.80 8.25 -8.48
C GLY A 191 -14.40 8.28 -7.86
N SER A 192 -14.26 8.41 -6.53
CA SER A 192 -12.97 8.34 -5.82
C SER A 192 -12.52 6.92 -5.47
N GLN A 193 -13.10 5.91 -6.12
CA GLN A 193 -12.79 4.51 -5.82
C GLN A 193 -11.38 4.17 -6.30
N VAL A 194 -10.48 3.87 -5.37
CA VAL A 194 -9.23 3.19 -5.67
C VAL A 194 -9.49 1.70 -5.58
N VAL A 195 -9.29 0.99 -6.67
CA VAL A 195 -9.47 -0.47 -6.74
C VAL A 195 -8.24 -1.07 -7.38
N THR A 196 -7.66 -2.06 -6.70
CA THR A 196 -6.57 -2.87 -7.24
C THR A 196 -7.05 -4.33 -7.37
N ALA A 197 -7.19 -4.81 -8.61
CA ALA A 197 -7.65 -6.15 -8.91
C ALA A 197 -6.81 -7.21 -8.17
N GLY A 198 -7.49 -8.17 -7.54
CA GLY A 198 -6.89 -9.23 -6.72
C GLY A 198 -6.62 -8.86 -5.26
N TYR A 199 -6.56 -7.57 -4.91
CA TYR A 199 -6.34 -7.09 -3.53
C TYR A 199 -7.57 -6.42 -2.94
N SER A 200 -8.34 -5.69 -3.73
CA SER A 200 -9.56 -5.03 -3.28
C SER A 200 -10.73 -6.01 -3.16
N PRO A 201 -11.42 -6.06 -2.00
CA PRO A 201 -12.61 -6.89 -1.82
C PRO A 201 -13.83 -6.30 -2.55
N VAL A 202 -14.92 -7.07 -2.59
CA VAL A 202 -16.13 -6.75 -3.38
C VAL A 202 -16.73 -5.39 -3.03
N GLU A 203 -16.83 -5.07 -1.75
CA GLU A 203 -17.41 -3.80 -1.27
C GLU A 203 -16.68 -2.57 -1.82
N GLN A 204 -15.39 -2.69 -2.11
CA GLN A 204 -14.60 -1.57 -2.62
C GLN A 204 -14.96 -1.15 -4.04
N TYR A 205 -15.59 -2.04 -4.81
CA TYR A 205 -16.04 -1.79 -6.19
C TYR A 205 -17.34 -0.99 -6.26
N PHE A 206 -18.11 -0.90 -5.17
CA PHE A 206 -19.42 -0.26 -5.16
C PHE A 206 -19.43 0.98 -4.27
N SER A 207 -19.88 2.12 -4.83
CA SER A 207 -19.86 3.42 -4.11
C SER A 207 -20.80 3.49 -2.92
N ARG A 208 -21.83 2.64 -2.87
CA ARG A 208 -22.83 2.58 -1.78
C ARG A 208 -22.53 1.47 -0.76
N ALA A 209 -21.53 0.64 -0.99
CA ALA A 209 -21.16 -0.39 -0.05
C ALA A 209 -20.41 0.22 1.14
N GLU A 210 -20.67 -0.32 2.31
CA GLU A 210 -19.97 0.06 3.54
C GLU A 210 -18.53 -0.42 3.48
N LEU A 211 -17.61 0.49 3.74
CA LEU A 211 -16.19 0.20 3.94
C LEU A 211 -15.87 0.19 5.42
N GLY A 212 -14.99 -0.68 5.80
CA GLY A 212 -14.53 -0.77 7.18
C GLY A 212 -13.14 -1.37 7.31
N PRO A 213 -12.64 -1.53 8.53
CA PRO A 213 -11.37 -2.15 8.81
C PRO A 213 -11.18 -3.53 8.16
N TRP A 214 -12.24 -4.30 8.02
CA TRP A 214 -12.27 -5.60 7.33
C TRP A 214 -11.90 -5.53 5.85
N THR A 215 -12.01 -4.35 5.22
CA THR A 215 -11.60 -4.11 3.83
C THR A 215 -10.08 -4.20 3.70
N ASP A 216 -9.33 -3.58 4.62
CA ASP A 216 -7.86 -3.68 4.67
C ASP A 216 -7.41 -5.09 5.05
N VAL A 217 -8.15 -5.77 5.94
CA VAL A 217 -7.85 -7.16 6.34
C VAL A 217 -7.86 -8.10 5.14
N TYR A 218 -8.86 -7.98 4.25
CA TYR A 218 -8.88 -8.75 3.00
C TYR A 218 -7.63 -8.48 2.14
N ALA A 219 -7.26 -7.22 2.00
CA ALA A 219 -6.10 -6.81 1.21
C ALA A 219 -4.78 -7.33 1.79
N VAL A 220 -4.65 -7.40 3.13
CA VAL A 220 -3.53 -8.05 3.82
C VAL A 220 -3.49 -9.54 3.50
N GLY A 221 -4.62 -10.26 3.65
CA GLY A 221 -4.72 -11.68 3.31
C GLY A 221 -4.30 -11.97 1.86
N ALA A 222 -4.81 -11.17 0.92
CA ALA A 222 -4.45 -11.26 -0.50
C ALA A 222 -2.96 -10.96 -0.74
N SER A 223 -2.37 -10.03 0.01
CA SER A 223 -0.95 -9.70 -0.07
C SER A 223 -0.06 -10.81 0.47
N ILE A 224 -0.42 -11.43 1.60
CA ILE A 224 0.27 -12.60 2.15
C ILE A 224 0.21 -13.75 1.14
N ARG A 225 -0.97 -14.04 0.61
CA ARG A 225 -1.16 -15.10 -0.38
C ARG A 225 -0.34 -14.86 -1.65
N THR A 226 -0.29 -13.61 -2.13
CA THR A 226 0.57 -13.23 -3.25
C THR A 226 2.06 -13.53 -2.96
N CYS A 227 2.52 -13.28 -1.74
CA CYS A 227 3.89 -13.60 -1.33
C CYS A 227 4.15 -15.12 -1.32
N MET A 228 3.18 -15.90 -0.88
CA MET A 228 3.27 -17.36 -0.81
C MET A 228 3.27 -18.03 -2.18
N GLU A 229 2.37 -17.60 -3.07
CA GLU A 229 2.14 -18.20 -4.40
C GLU A 229 2.92 -17.49 -5.50
N ARG A 230 3.40 -16.26 -5.27
CA ARG A 230 3.99 -15.36 -6.29
C ARG A 230 3.02 -15.07 -7.45
N LYS A 231 1.75 -15.16 -7.17
CA LYS A 231 0.66 -14.90 -8.09
C LYS A 231 -0.41 -14.08 -7.37
N THR A 232 -0.89 -13.05 -8.02
CA THR A 232 -2.02 -12.26 -7.51
C THR A 232 -3.28 -13.12 -7.53
N PRO A 233 -4.08 -13.14 -6.46
CA PRO A 233 -5.36 -13.84 -6.44
C PRO A 233 -6.32 -13.32 -7.52
N PRO A 234 -7.32 -14.12 -7.94
CA PRO A 234 -8.37 -13.65 -8.84
C PRO A 234 -9.08 -12.41 -8.29
N PRO A 235 -9.49 -11.46 -9.15
CA PRO A 235 -10.26 -10.29 -8.72
C PRO A 235 -11.54 -10.65 -7.96
N ALA A 236 -11.88 -9.90 -6.91
CA ALA A 236 -13.02 -10.21 -6.06
C ALA A 236 -14.37 -10.24 -6.81
N LEU A 237 -14.52 -9.47 -7.89
CA LEU A 237 -15.72 -9.54 -8.73
C LEU A 237 -15.82 -10.84 -9.53
N GLU A 238 -14.69 -11.44 -9.91
CA GLU A 238 -14.67 -12.76 -10.55
C GLU A 238 -15.02 -13.84 -9.53
N ARG A 239 -14.37 -13.81 -8.35
CA ARG A 239 -14.67 -14.70 -7.23
C ARG A 239 -16.15 -14.62 -6.79
N LYS A 240 -16.77 -13.44 -6.84
CA LYS A 240 -18.20 -13.27 -6.52
C LYS A 240 -19.11 -14.01 -7.50
N LYS A 241 -18.71 -14.12 -8.77
CA LYS A 241 -19.47 -14.85 -9.78
C LYS A 241 -19.28 -16.35 -9.61
N GLU A 242 -18.04 -16.77 -9.49
CA GLU A 242 -17.60 -18.15 -9.28
C GLU A 242 -16.28 -18.14 -8.53
N ASP A 243 -16.30 -18.61 -7.28
CA ASP A 243 -15.07 -18.62 -6.46
C ASP A 243 -14.23 -19.85 -6.78
N THR A 244 -13.32 -19.68 -7.72
CA THR A 244 -12.36 -20.71 -8.13
C THR A 244 -11.09 -20.68 -7.28
N LEU A 245 -10.99 -19.80 -6.27
CA LEU A 245 -9.83 -19.70 -5.42
C LEU A 245 -9.83 -20.83 -4.39
N VAL A 246 -8.98 -21.82 -4.62
CA VAL A 246 -8.73 -22.91 -3.66
C VAL A 246 -8.24 -22.33 -2.35
N SER A 247 -8.67 -22.85 -1.20
CA SER A 247 -8.24 -22.36 0.11
C SER A 247 -6.71 -22.40 0.26
N ALA A 248 -6.14 -21.50 1.05
CA ALA A 248 -4.71 -21.52 1.31
C ALA A 248 -4.30 -22.79 2.05
N ARG A 249 -5.17 -23.30 2.94
CA ARG A 249 -4.97 -24.56 3.65
C ARG A 249 -4.83 -25.76 2.72
N GLU A 250 -5.56 -25.78 1.63
CA GLU A 250 -5.49 -26.83 0.63
C GLU A 250 -4.33 -26.61 -0.35
N ALA A 251 -4.22 -25.43 -0.95
CA ALA A 251 -3.25 -25.12 -2.00
C ALA A 251 -1.79 -25.11 -1.51
N LEU A 252 -1.58 -24.80 -0.23
CA LEU A 252 -0.25 -24.60 0.35
C LEU A 252 0.03 -25.51 1.56
N ALA A 253 -0.76 -26.59 1.72
CA ALA A 253 -0.54 -27.61 2.75
C ALA A 253 0.90 -28.12 2.72
N GLY A 254 1.51 -28.26 3.91
CA GLY A 254 2.90 -28.69 4.04
C GLY A 254 3.98 -27.69 3.65
N ARG A 255 3.61 -26.57 3.00
CA ARG A 255 4.56 -25.48 2.64
C ARG A 255 4.62 -24.39 3.70
N TYR A 256 3.51 -24.13 4.38
CA TYR A 256 3.38 -23.12 5.43
C TYR A 256 2.61 -23.69 6.62
N PRO A 257 2.80 -23.15 7.83
CA PRO A 257 2.09 -23.60 9.02
C PRO A 257 0.57 -23.37 8.92
N GLY A 258 -0.21 -24.30 9.50
CA GLY A 258 -1.67 -24.27 9.44
C GLY A 258 -2.29 -22.95 9.94
N PHE A 259 -1.77 -22.40 11.06
CA PHE A 259 -2.28 -21.14 11.62
C PHE A 259 -2.17 -19.96 10.65
N LEU A 260 -1.08 -19.91 9.83
CA LEU A 260 -0.88 -18.84 8.86
C LEU A 260 -1.78 -19.03 7.63
N LEU A 261 -1.98 -20.27 7.19
CA LEU A 261 -2.90 -20.61 6.11
C LEU A 261 -4.35 -20.30 6.50
N GLU A 262 -4.74 -20.63 7.74
CA GLU A 262 -6.05 -20.27 8.31
C GLU A 262 -6.25 -18.76 8.39
N ALA A 263 -5.23 -18.01 8.81
CA ALA A 263 -5.28 -16.55 8.85
C ALA A 263 -5.56 -15.95 7.46
N VAL A 264 -4.90 -16.47 6.42
CA VAL A 264 -5.12 -16.05 5.03
C VAL A 264 -6.54 -16.37 4.55
N ASP A 265 -7.01 -17.61 4.80
CA ASP A 265 -8.37 -18.02 4.41
C ASP A 265 -9.45 -17.21 5.14
N TRP A 266 -9.23 -16.91 6.43
CA TRP A 266 -10.13 -16.09 7.23
C TRP A 266 -10.17 -14.63 6.73
N ALA A 267 -9.00 -14.04 6.47
CA ALA A 267 -8.91 -12.68 5.95
C ALA A 267 -9.53 -12.52 4.56
N MET A 268 -9.44 -13.57 3.71
CA MET A 268 -9.93 -13.54 2.33
C MET A 268 -11.36 -14.05 2.15
N GLN A 269 -12.16 -14.19 3.22
CA GLN A 269 -13.59 -14.50 3.12
C GLN A 269 -14.29 -13.47 2.23
N MET A 270 -15.19 -13.91 1.36
CA MET A 270 -15.89 -13.01 0.44
C MET A 270 -16.88 -12.09 1.16
N GLU A 271 -17.56 -12.62 2.17
CA GLU A 271 -18.47 -11.86 3.01
C GLU A 271 -17.67 -11.11 4.09
N ALA A 272 -17.81 -9.78 4.15
CA ALA A 272 -17.11 -8.92 5.10
C ALA A 272 -17.34 -9.32 6.57
N ALA A 273 -18.57 -9.72 6.91
CA ALA A 273 -18.92 -10.14 8.26
C ALA A 273 -18.25 -11.44 8.74
N ARG A 274 -17.70 -12.24 7.80
CA ARG A 274 -16.98 -13.48 8.11
C ARG A 274 -15.48 -13.27 8.25
N ARG A 275 -14.97 -12.08 7.96
CA ARG A 275 -13.54 -11.73 8.11
C ARG A 275 -13.22 -11.34 9.56
N PRO A 276 -11.92 -11.30 9.93
CA PRO A 276 -11.53 -10.53 11.11
C PRO A 276 -12.11 -9.12 11.03
N ARG A 277 -12.74 -8.66 12.11
CA ARG A 277 -13.41 -7.35 12.14
C ARG A 277 -12.49 -6.17 11.85
N ASP A 278 -11.20 -6.31 12.20
CA ASP A 278 -10.15 -5.33 12.05
C ASP A 278 -8.76 -5.98 12.03
N ALA A 279 -7.71 -5.19 11.80
CA ALA A 279 -6.34 -5.68 11.81
C ALA A 279 -5.89 -6.19 13.18
N SER A 280 -6.45 -5.67 14.29
CA SER A 280 -6.12 -6.16 15.63
C SER A 280 -6.59 -7.60 15.81
N ALA A 281 -7.79 -7.94 15.35
CA ALA A 281 -8.33 -9.30 15.47
C ALA A 281 -7.48 -10.33 14.70
N LEU A 282 -6.97 -9.97 13.51
CA LEU A 282 -6.05 -10.82 12.76
C LEU A 282 -4.66 -10.93 13.43
N LEU A 283 -4.18 -9.83 13.99
CA LEU A 283 -2.92 -9.80 14.74
C LEU A 283 -2.99 -10.66 16.00
N ASP A 284 -4.09 -10.60 16.74
CA ASP A 284 -4.32 -11.41 17.95
C ASP A 284 -4.36 -12.91 17.63
N TRP A 285 -4.90 -13.28 16.47
CA TRP A 285 -4.82 -14.67 15.97
C TRP A 285 -3.37 -15.12 15.74
N LEU A 286 -2.53 -14.27 15.17
CA LEU A 286 -1.13 -14.60 14.86
C LEU A 286 -0.23 -14.60 16.10
N ARG A 287 -0.51 -13.73 17.07
CA ARG A 287 0.35 -13.46 18.25
C ARG A 287 0.82 -14.70 19.01
N PRO A 288 -0.03 -15.70 19.35
CA PRO A 288 0.41 -16.88 20.09
C PRO A 288 1.46 -17.73 19.36
N HIS A 289 1.61 -17.52 18.06
CA HIS A 289 2.53 -18.30 17.22
C HIS A 289 3.86 -17.60 16.96
N LEU A 290 3.98 -16.27 17.28
CA LEU A 290 5.16 -15.47 16.91
C LEU A 290 6.43 -15.92 17.62
N ASP A 291 6.35 -16.28 18.89
CA ASP A 291 7.54 -16.62 19.70
C ASP A 291 8.25 -17.86 19.18
N ARG A 292 7.51 -18.82 18.66
CA ARG A 292 8.08 -20.06 18.07
C ARG A 292 8.96 -19.78 16.86
N TYR A 293 8.67 -18.71 16.11
CA TYR A 293 9.40 -18.32 14.88
C TYR A 293 10.51 -17.31 15.15
N ARG A 294 10.42 -16.51 16.23
CA ARG A 294 11.45 -15.55 16.64
C ARG A 294 12.63 -16.23 17.35
N THR A 295 12.37 -17.31 18.10
CA THR A 295 13.41 -18.06 18.86
C THR A 295 14.17 -19.08 18.02
N GLY A 296 13.91 -19.20 16.72
CA GLY A 296 14.56 -20.18 15.85
C GLY A 296 14.18 -21.63 16.15
N ALA A 297 13.17 -21.89 17.00
CA ALA A 297 12.74 -23.22 17.43
C ALA A 297 12.04 -24.03 16.32
N VAL A 298 11.71 -23.41 15.18
CA VAL A 298 11.10 -24.07 14.00
C VAL A 298 11.82 -23.61 12.74
N THR A 299 12.73 -24.43 12.24
CA THR A 299 13.18 -24.36 10.84
C THR A 299 12.02 -24.78 9.95
N SER A 300 11.50 -23.85 9.13
CA SER A 300 10.44 -24.16 8.16
C SER A 300 10.99 -25.17 7.14
N ALA A 301 10.14 -26.11 6.71
CA ALA A 301 10.47 -27.04 5.63
C ALA A 301 10.86 -26.33 4.31
N ALA A 302 10.56 -25.04 4.17
CA ALA A 302 10.97 -24.18 3.05
C ALA A 302 12.43 -23.69 3.13
N ASP A 303 13.11 -23.84 4.28
CA ASP A 303 14.51 -23.45 4.48
C ASP A 303 15.52 -24.58 4.19
N SER A 304 15.06 -25.80 3.95
CA SER A 304 15.92 -26.89 3.48
C SER A 304 16.31 -26.67 2.01
N ARG A 305 17.46 -26.06 1.79
CA ARG A 305 18.14 -26.06 0.48
C ARG A 305 18.52 -27.49 0.12
N PRO A 306 18.36 -27.93 -1.12
CA PRO A 306 19.11 -29.07 -1.59
C PRO A 306 20.59 -28.67 -1.68
N THR A 307 21.40 -29.08 -0.72
CA THR A 307 22.85 -29.19 -0.86
C THR A 307 23.11 -30.35 -1.81
N GLY A 308 23.49 -30.08 -3.05
CA GLY A 308 23.83 -31.07 -4.03
C GLY A 308 24.38 -30.42 -5.29
N VAL A 309 25.63 -29.98 -5.20
CA VAL A 309 26.52 -29.92 -6.37
C VAL A 309 27.78 -30.68 -5.95
N GLU A 310 27.81 -31.96 -6.25
CA GLU A 310 29.04 -32.70 -6.36
C GLU A 310 29.79 -32.22 -7.62
N ALA A 311 31.05 -31.90 -7.41
CA ALA A 311 32.02 -31.64 -8.47
C ALA A 311 32.28 -32.92 -9.29
N HIS A 312 32.27 -32.78 -10.60
CA HIS A 312 33.20 -33.46 -11.51
C HIS A 312 33.43 -32.56 -12.72
#